data_1e0a71db8fd416388c77e42ad5d78b5c
#
_entry.id   1e0a71db8fd416388c77e42ad5d78b5c
#
_cell.length_a   1.000
_cell.length_b   1.000
_cell.length_c   1.000
_cell.angle_alpha   90.00
_cell.angle_beta   90.00
_cell.angle_gamma   90.00
#
_symmetry.space_group_name_H-M   'P 1'
#
loop_
_entity.id
_entity.type
_entity.pdbx_description
1 polymer ?
#
loop_
_entity_poly.entity_id
_entity_poly.type
_entity_poly.pdbx_seq_one_letter_code
_entity_poly.pdbx_strand_id
1 'polypeptide(L)'
;MITYDENGFYGHPDHIQAHRVAMRAAELAGPDGPQKIYWTAMPLSVLREGMEAFRGLDDNPFADVEKVEDLPFGHTDEEIAARMDGTDHYQQKVAAMRAHATQIPDNSWLYGIAGDFGGEFMGVEYFLLAKSERGTGEGPHNWESDLFSGLRIDEPAGIAEPARADAAAR
;
A
#
# COMPACT_ATOMS: atom_id res chain seq x y z
N MET A 1 6.96 -5.42 6.21
CA MET A 1 5.57 -5.94 6.32
C MET A 1 4.61 -4.79 6.06
N ILE A 2 3.50 -5.04 5.34
CA ILE A 2 2.42 -4.07 5.13
C ILE A 2 1.15 -4.65 5.75
N THR A 3 0.39 -3.83 6.44
CA THR A 3 -0.92 -4.18 7.01
C THR A 3 -1.82 -2.93 7.09
N TYR A 4 -3.01 -3.06 7.68
CA TYR A 4 -3.88 -1.94 7.98
C TYR A 4 -3.44 -1.24 9.28
N ASP A 5 -3.93 -0.01 9.48
CA ASP A 5 -3.85 0.69 10.76
C ASP A 5 -4.77 0.05 11.82
N GLU A 6 -4.77 0.58 13.01
CA GLU A 6 -5.59 0.08 14.13
C GLU A 6 -7.10 0.19 13.89
N ASN A 7 -7.53 1.12 13.03
CA ASN A 7 -8.91 1.33 12.64
C ASN A 7 -9.34 0.46 11.44
N GLY A 8 -8.40 -0.32 10.83
CA GLY A 8 -8.69 -1.14 9.65
C GLY A 8 -9.02 -0.32 8.42
N PHE A 9 -8.33 0.82 8.23
CA PHE A 9 -8.54 1.80 7.18
C PHE A 9 -9.94 2.48 7.31
N TYR A 10 -10.99 1.92 6.74
CA TYR A 10 -12.36 2.45 6.82
C TYR A 10 -13.24 1.76 7.90
N GLY A 11 -12.65 1.07 8.85
CA GLY A 11 -13.38 0.48 9.98
C GLY A 11 -13.91 -0.93 9.76
N HIS A 12 -13.47 -1.64 8.70
CA HIS A 12 -13.92 -3.00 8.45
C HIS A 12 -13.39 -3.97 9.53
N PRO A 13 -14.25 -4.81 10.17
CA PRO A 13 -13.82 -5.71 11.25
C PRO A 13 -12.67 -6.65 10.88
N ASP A 14 -12.67 -7.18 9.65
CA ASP A 14 -11.60 -8.09 9.19
C ASP A 14 -10.27 -7.34 8.99
N HIS A 15 -10.31 -6.07 8.59
CA HIS A 15 -9.11 -5.24 8.48
C HIS A 15 -8.52 -4.90 9.85
N ILE A 16 -9.37 -4.61 10.83
CA ILE A 16 -8.97 -4.42 12.23
C ILE A 16 -8.32 -5.70 12.77
N GLN A 17 -8.90 -6.87 12.46
CA GLN A 17 -8.30 -8.14 12.87
C GLN A 17 -7.00 -8.42 12.13
N ALA A 18 -6.88 -8.09 10.86
CA ALA A 18 -5.62 -8.21 10.10
C ALA A 18 -4.51 -7.38 10.76
N HIS A 19 -4.81 -6.12 11.15
CA HIS A 19 -3.89 -5.30 11.93
C HIS A 19 -3.46 -6.01 13.21
N ARG A 20 -4.42 -6.43 14.06
CA ARG A 20 -4.14 -7.05 15.36
C ARG A 20 -3.27 -8.31 15.23
N VAL A 21 -3.58 -9.16 14.27
CA VAL A 21 -2.82 -10.40 14.01
C VAL A 21 -1.41 -10.07 13.53
N ALA A 22 -1.28 -9.15 12.56
CA ALA A 22 0.01 -8.77 12.00
C ALA A 22 0.92 -8.12 13.06
N MET A 23 0.41 -7.17 13.83
CA MET A 23 1.19 -6.50 14.88
C MET A 23 1.58 -7.48 15.99
N ARG A 24 0.67 -8.37 16.39
CA ARG A 24 0.99 -9.39 17.40
C ARG A 24 2.02 -10.40 16.89
N ALA A 25 1.93 -10.83 15.64
CA ALA A 25 2.92 -11.71 15.04
C ALA A 25 4.31 -11.06 14.99
N ALA A 26 4.38 -9.78 14.65
CA ALA A 26 5.63 -9.03 14.66
C ALA A 26 6.27 -8.91 16.06
N GLU A 27 5.44 -8.70 17.11
CA GLU A 27 5.91 -8.72 18.49
C GLU A 27 6.48 -10.07 18.91
N LEU A 28 5.74 -11.16 18.59
CA LEU A 28 6.15 -12.53 18.97
C LEU A 28 7.41 -12.98 18.24
N ALA A 29 7.63 -12.52 17.01
CA ALA A 29 8.84 -12.81 16.26
C ALA A 29 10.07 -12.07 16.80
N GLY A 30 9.88 -11.01 17.58
CA GLY A 30 10.96 -10.27 18.23
C GLY A 30 12.03 -9.79 17.23
N PRO A 31 13.33 -10.10 17.50
CA PRO A 31 14.43 -9.68 16.63
C PRO A 31 14.39 -10.29 15.20
N ASP A 32 13.78 -11.47 15.06
CA ASP A 32 13.65 -12.19 13.80
C ASP A 32 12.42 -11.73 12.99
N GLY A 33 11.63 -10.81 13.56
CA GLY A 33 10.44 -10.25 12.94
C GLY A 33 10.74 -9.19 11.88
N PRO A 34 9.68 -8.64 11.26
CA PRO A 34 9.84 -7.61 10.24
C PRO A 34 10.57 -6.39 10.82
N GLN A 35 11.64 -5.99 10.14
CA GLN A 35 12.43 -4.82 10.53
C GLN A 35 11.63 -3.53 10.30
N LYS A 36 10.77 -3.50 9.28
CA LYS A 36 9.98 -2.34 8.89
C LYS A 36 8.51 -2.72 8.69
N ILE A 37 7.61 -1.92 9.26
CA ILE A 37 6.16 -2.15 9.19
C ILE A 37 5.49 -0.87 8.70
N TYR A 38 4.66 -1.01 7.68
CA TYR A 38 3.84 0.06 7.13
C TYR A 38 2.36 -0.25 7.29
N TRP A 39 1.57 0.80 7.48
CA TRP A 39 0.12 0.77 7.42
C TRP A 39 -0.36 1.47 6.16
N THR A 40 -1.35 0.90 5.49
CA THR A 40 -1.99 1.56 4.34
C THR A 40 -2.68 2.84 4.78
N ALA A 41 -2.54 3.90 4.01
CA ALA A 41 -3.07 5.21 4.33
C ALA A 41 -3.47 5.97 3.06
N MET A 42 -4.15 7.10 3.23
CA MET A 42 -4.46 8.02 2.14
C MET A 42 -4.20 9.45 2.59
N PRO A 43 -3.38 10.24 1.87
CA PRO A 43 -3.17 11.65 2.18
C PRO A 43 -4.46 12.46 2.02
N LEU A 44 -4.70 13.41 2.92
CA LEU A 44 -5.84 14.33 2.81
C LEU A 44 -5.81 15.17 1.52
N SER A 45 -4.62 15.51 1.02
CA SER A 45 -4.47 16.20 -0.27
C SER A 45 -5.03 15.39 -1.42
N VAL A 46 -4.67 14.10 -1.50
CA VAL A 46 -5.13 13.17 -2.55
C VAL A 46 -6.63 12.89 -2.44
N LEU A 47 -7.15 12.74 -1.22
CA LEU A 47 -8.60 12.59 -0.99
C LEU A 47 -9.37 13.82 -1.45
N ARG A 48 -8.84 15.01 -1.20
CA ARG A 48 -9.47 16.27 -1.63
C ARG A 48 -9.50 16.38 -3.16
N GLU A 49 -8.40 16.03 -3.82
CA GLU A 49 -8.33 15.97 -5.28
C GLU A 49 -9.33 14.95 -5.85
N GLY A 50 -9.41 13.77 -5.23
CA GLY A 50 -10.38 12.74 -5.59
C GLY A 50 -11.82 13.22 -5.43
N MET A 51 -12.18 13.80 -4.29
CA MET A 51 -13.52 14.35 -4.06
C MET A 51 -13.90 15.42 -5.09
N GLU A 52 -12.95 16.28 -5.47
CA GLU A 52 -13.17 17.29 -6.51
C GLU A 52 -13.37 16.66 -7.89
N ALA A 53 -12.55 15.66 -8.25
CA ALA A 53 -12.64 14.95 -9.51
C ALA A 53 -13.97 14.19 -9.69
N PHE A 54 -14.52 13.66 -8.58
CA PHE A 54 -15.82 12.98 -8.58
C PHE A 54 -17.02 13.91 -8.49
N ARG A 55 -16.81 15.21 -8.28
CA ARG A 55 -17.90 16.19 -8.15
C ARG A 55 -18.73 16.24 -9.43
N GLY A 56 -20.02 15.98 -9.28
CA GLY A 56 -20.98 16.02 -10.39
C GLY A 56 -21.07 14.74 -11.23
N LEU A 57 -20.35 13.68 -10.85
CA LEU A 57 -20.56 12.36 -11.44
C LEU A 57 -21.74 11.65 -10.77
N ASP A 58 -22.51 10.87 -11.56
CA ASP A 58 -23.68 10.14 -11.06
C ASP A 58 -23.30 9.09 -9.99
N ASP A 59 -22.14 8.44 -10.14
CA ASP A 59 -21.62 7.41 -9.24
C ASP A 59 -20.54 7.97 -8.29
N ASN A 60 -20.75 9.17 -7.74
CA ASN A 60 -19.80 9.78 -6.83
C ASN A 60 -19.75 9.04 -5.47
N PRO A 61 -18.65 8.35 -5.12
CA PRO A 61 -18.53 7.63 -3.85
C PRO A 61 -18.45 8.56 -2.63
N PHE A 62 -18.24 9.85 -2.85
CA PHE A 62 -18.13 10.89 -1.82
C PHE A 62 -19.37 11.81 -1.77
N ALA A 63 -20.50 11.41 -2.38
CA ALA A 63 -21.68 12.26 -2.49
C ALA A 63 -22.20 12.77 -1.13
N ASP A 64 -22.10 11.93 -0.10
CA ASP A 64 -22.56 12.23 1.27
C ASP A 64 -21.46 12.79 2.19
N VAL A 65 -20.25 13.04 1.65
CA VAL A 65 -19.11 13.55 2.42
C VAL A 65 -19.01 15.05 2.26
N GLU A 66 -19.22 15.80 3.34
CA GLU A 66 -19.13 17.26 3.33
C GLU A 66 -17.67 17.75 3.33
N LYS A 67 -16.81 17.09 4.12
CA LYS A 67 -15.41 17.46 4.29
C LYS A 67 -14.52 16.22 4.21
N VAL A 68 -13.36 16.39 3.61
CA VAL A 68 -12.37 15.30 3.49
C VAL A 68 -11.90 14.79 4.86
N GLU A 69 -11.89 15.67 5.86
CA GLU A 69 -11.51 15.37 7.23
C GLU A 69 -12.51 14.46 7.96
N ASP A 70 -13.73 14.31 7.42
CA ASP A 70 -14.76 13.40 7.96
C ASP A 70 -14.52 11.94 7.51
N LEU A 71 -13.61 11.71 6.57
CA LEU A 71 -13.25 10.38 6.12
C LEU A 71 -12.35 9.67 7.17
N PRO A 72 -12.70 8.46 7.61
CA PRO A 72 -12.02 7.78 8.73
C PRO A 72 -10.61 7.26 8.38
N PHE A 73 -10.18 7.38 7.13
CA PHE A 73 -8.90 6.85 6.61
C PHE A 73 -7.97 7.93 6.03
N GLY A 74 -8.33 9.20 6.21
CA GLY A 74 -7.49 10.33 5.79
C GLY A 74 -6.41 10.64 6.82
N HIS A 75 -5.18 10.88 6.34
CA HIS A 75 -4.05 11.31 7.14
C HIS A 75 -3.45 12.58 6.57
N THR A 76 -2.85 13.42 7.42
CA THR A 76 -2.14 14.59 6.92
C THR A 76 -0.94 14.17 6.07
N ASP A 77 -0.55 15.01 5.12
CA ASP A 77 0.56 14.70 4.22
C ASP A 77 1.89 14.53 4.97
N GLU A 78 2.03 15.16 6.14
CA GLU A 78 3.18 15.03 7.04
C GLU A 78 3.24 13.68 7.74
N GLU A 79 2.11 13.04 8.02
CA GLU A 79 2.03 11.71 8.62
C GLU A 79 2.42 10.62 7.62
N ILE A 80 2.21 10.85 6.33
CA ILE A 80 2.59 9.89 5.28
C ILE A 80 4.11 9.72 5.25
N ALA A 81 4.54 8.48 5.29
CA ALA A 81 5.96 8.13 5.25
C ALA A 81 6.43 7.73 3.85
N ALA A 82 5.58 7.08 3.08
CA ALA A 82 5.97 6.53 1.78
C ALA A 82 4.86 6.70 0.73
N ARG A 83 5.29 6.93 -0.52
CA ARG A 83 4.47 6.95 -1.73
C ARG A 83 5.07 5.99 -2.74
N MET A 84 4.34 4.95 -3.07
CA MET A 84 4.75 3.95 -4.06
C MET A 84 4.03 4.20 -5.38
N ASP A 85 4.80 4.42 -6.43
CA ASP A 85 4.28 4.59 -7.78
C ASP A 85 4.26 3.23 -8.49
N GLY A 86 3.09 2.63 -8.56
CA GLY A 86 2.81 1.38 -9.26
C GLY A 86 1.96 1.60 -10.52
N THR A 87 1.99 2.79 -11.12
CA THR A 87 1.17 3.12 -12.30
C THR A 87 1.40 2.18 -13.47
N ASP A 88 2.62 1.71 -13.67
CA ASP A 88 2.95 0.70 -14.69
C ASP A 88 2.29 -0.66 -14.43
N HIS A 89 1.79 -0.90 -13.21
CA HIS A 89 1.18 -2.15 -12.76
C HIS A 89 -0.32 -2.05 -12.49
N TYR A 90 -0.96 -0.90 -12.76
CA TYR A 90 -2.36 -0.71 -12.40
C TYR A 90 -3.31 -1.70 -13.09
N GLN A 91 -2.99 -2.13 -14.33
CA GLN A 91 -3.77 -3.14 -15.04
C GLN A 91 -3.76 -4.50 -14.33
N GLN A 92 -2.61 -4.89 -13.76
CA GLN A 92 -2.50 -6.09 -12.93
C GLN A 92 -3.31 -5.95 -11.65
N LYS A 93 -3.30 -4.76 -11.03
CA LYS A 93 -4.14 -4.46 -9.86
C LYS A 93 -5.63 -4.59 -10.18
N VAL A 94 -6.09 -4.02 -11.30
CA VAL A 94 -7.48 -4.17 -11.77
C VAL A 94 -7.83 -5.63 -12.05
N ALA A 95 -6.93 -6.38 -12.68
CA ALA A 95 -7.14 -7.81 -12.93
C ALA A 95 -7.23 -8.61 -11.62
N ALA A 96 -6.43 -8.29 -10.62
CA ALA A 96 -6.51 -8.89 -9.29
C ALA A 96 -7.85 -8.56 -8.60
N MET A 97 -8.33 -7.32 -8.70
CA MET A 97 -9.67 -6.94 -8.21
C MET A 97 -10.78 -7.73 -8.88
N ARG A 98 -10.71 -7.95 -10.21
CA ARG A 98 -11.68 -8.77 -10.95
C ARG A 98 -11.69 -10.24 -10.52
N ALA A 99 -10.56 -10.77 -10.03
CA ALA A 99 -10.51 -12.11 -9.46
C ALA A 99 -11.30 -12.24 -8.15
N HIS A 100 -11.62 -11.12 -7.49
CA HIS A 100 -12.46 -11.08 -6.28
C HIS A 100 -13.96 -10.91 -6.61
N ALA A 101 -14.45 -11.59 -7.63
CA ALA A 101 -15.81 -11.46 -8.18
C ALA A 101 -16.93 -11.69 -7.13
N THR A 102 -16.66 -12.42 -6.04
CA THR A 102 -17.62 -12.60 -4.95
C THR A 102 -17.76 -11.39 -4.04
N GLN A 103 -16.79 -10.48 -4.04
CA GLN A 103 -16.74 -9.28 -3.19
C GLN A 103 -16.86 -8.00 -4.00
N ILE A 104 -16.35 -7.98 -5.22
CA ILE A 104 -16.32 -6.83 -6.11
C ILE A 104 -17.12 -7.18 -7.38
N PRO A 105 -18.41 -6.86 -7.42
CA PRO A 105 -19.25 -7.14 -8.60
C PRO A 105 -18.83 -6.30 -9.79
N ASP A 106 -19.14 -6.73 -11.01
CA ASP A 106 -18.74 -6.08 -12.27
C ASP A 106 -19.22 -4.62 -12.40
N ASN A 107 -20.29 -4.24 -11.71
CA ASN A 107 -20.81 -2.88 -11.65
C ASN A 107 -20.25 -2.06 -10.47
N SER A 108 -19.19 -2.51 -9.83
CA SER A 108 -18.56 -1.75 -8.74
C SER A 108 -18.02 -0.40 -9.24
N TRP A 109 -18.26 0.65 -8.49
CA TRP A 109 -17.69 1.99 -8.71
C TRP A 109 -16.16 1.99 -8.79
N LEU A 110 -15.49 1.02 -8.14
CA LEU A 110 -14.04 0.83 -8.23
C LEU A 110 -13.55 0.62 -9.67
N TYR A 111 -14.34 -0.02 -10.54
CA TYR A 111 -13.99 -0.19 -11.94
C TYR A 111 -14.23 1.07 -12.77
N GLY A 112 -15.19 1.90 -12.38
CA GLY A 112 -15.37 3.24 -12.94
C GLY A 112 -14.15 4.10 -12.72
N ILE A 113 -13.65 4.17 -11.46
CA ILE A 113 -12.40 4.87 -11.14
C ILE A 113 -11.24 4.36 -11.99
N ALA A 114 -11.06 3.04 -12.07
CA ALA A 114 -9.98 2.45 -12.85
C ALA A 114 -10.08 2.78 -14.36
N GLY A 115 -11.29 3.02 -14.88
CA GLY A 115 -11.52 3.40 -16.28
C GLY A 115 -11.28 4.89 -16.54
N ASP A 116 -11.84 5.76 -15.71
CA ASP A 116 -11.89 7.21 -15.93
C ASP A 116 -10.62 7.93 -15.46
N PHE A 117 -10.03 7.50 -14.34
CA PHE A 117 -8.85 8.11 -13.73
C PHE A 117 -7.57 7.26 -13.89
N GLY A 118 -7.70 6.03 -14.37
CA GLY A 118 -6.61 5.17 -14.80
C GLY A 118 -5.55 4.90 -13.72
N GLY A 119 -4.30 4.79 -14.19
CA GLY A 119 -3.17 4.43 -13.34
C GLY A 119 -2.80 5.49 -12.30
N GLU A 120 -3.08 6.77 -12.54
CA GLU A 120 -2.69 7.84 -11.61
C GLU A 120 -3.35 7.69 -10.24
N PHE A 121 -4.63 7.35 -10.21
CA PHE A 121 -5.35 7.17 -8.95
C PHE A 121 -5.20 5.76 -8.37
N MET A 122 -5.33 4.72 -9.22
CA MET A 122 -5.31 3.33 -8.77
C MET A 122 -3.92 2.72 -8.63
N GLY A 123 -2.93 3.32 -9.28
CA GLY A 123 -1.55 2.82 -9.30
C GLY A 123 -0.68 3.36 -8.17
N VAL A 124 -1.05 4.45 -7.52
CA VAL A 124 -0.26 5.06 -6.44
C VAL A 124 -0.79 4.62 -5.09
N GLU A 125 0.12 4.20 -4.22
CA GLU A 125 -0.21 3.78 -2.86
C GLU A 125 0.60 4.56 -1.82
N TYR A 126 -0.04 4.83 -0.67
CA TYR A 126 0.54 5.63 0.40
C TYR A 126 0.55 4.85 1.71
N PHE A 127 1.56 5.15 2.55
CA PHE A 127 1.78 4.40 3.77
C PHE A 127 2.22 5.29 4.93
N LEU A 128 1.74 4.93 6.13
CA LEU A 128 2.30 5.37 7.40
C LEU A 128 3.43 4.41 7.82
N LEU A 129 4.43 4.89 8.53
CA LEU A 129 5.47 4.06 9.09
C LEU A 129 5.16 3.73 10.55
N ALA A 130 4.80 2.46 10.82
CA ALA A 130 4.43 1.98 12.14
C ALA A 130 5.62 1.46 12.96
N LYS A 131 6.66 0.98 12.29
CA LYS A 131 7.88 0.48 12.95
C LYS A 131 9.11 0.78 12.11
N SER A 132 10.20 1.14 12.74
CA SER A 132 11.49 1.54 12.19
C SER A 132 11.63 3.06 12.05
N GLU A 133 12.79 3.50 11.57
CA GLU A 133 13.05 4.88 11.24
C GLU A 133 12.74 5.14 9.75
N ARG A 134 12.28 6.34 9.47
CA ARG A 134 12.02 6.78 8.10
C ARG A 134 13.34 6.89 7.34
N GLY A 135 13.39 6.31 6.16
CA GLY A 135 14.52 6.45 5.25
C GLY A 135 14.54 7.81 4.55
N THR A 136 15.45 7.96 3.60
CA THR A 136 15.51 9.14 2.75
C THR A 136 14.33 9.11 1.77
N GLY A 137 13.58 10.18 1.74
CA GLY A 137 12.45 10.36 0.83
C GLY A 137 12.71 11.38 -0.27
N GLU A 138 11.72 11.60 -1.10
CA GLU A 138 11.75 12.48 -2.26
C GLU A 138 10.58 13.49 -2.23
N GLY A 139 10.70 14.52 -3.06
CA GLY A 139 9.67 15.54 -3.22
C GLY A 139 9.48 16.45 -2.00
N PRO A 140 8.43 17.32 -2.03
CA PRO A 140 8.22 18.35 -1.01
C PRO A 140 7.88 17.80 0.38
N HIS A 141 7.34 16.58 0.45
CA HIS A 141 6.95 15.91 1.70
C HIS A 141 8.01 14.93 2.20
N ASN A 142 9.13 14.76 1.46
CA ASN A 142 10.17 13.79 1.79
C ASN A 142 9.61 12.37 2.00
N TRP A 143 8.69 11.92 1.13
CA TRP A 143 8.13 10.58 1.16
C TRP A 143 9.12 9.56 0.60
N GLU A 144 9.24 8.43 1.25
CA GLU A 144 10.03 7.31 0.74
C GLU A 144 9.42 6.79 -0.58
N SER A 145 10.27 6.54 -1.58
CA SER A 145 9.90 5.91 -2.87
C SER A 145 10.28 4.42 -2.94
N ASP A 146 10.83 3.88 -1.86
CA ASP A 146 11.19 2.47 -1.70
C ASP A 146 10.88 2.01 -0.26
N LEU A 147 10.02 1.01 -0.12
CA LEU A 147 9.63 0.44 1.18
C LEU A 147 10.78 -0.28 1.90
N PHE A 148 11.87 -0.58 1.21
CA PHE A 148 13.08 -1.16 1.78
C PHE A 148 14.12 -0.10 2.17
N SER A 149 13.86 1.17 1.90
CA SER A 149 14.76 2.27 2.24
C SER A 149 15.21 2.20 3.70
N GLY A 150 16.51 2.30 3.93
CA GLY A 150 17.12 2.24 5.27
C GLY A 150 17.22 0.84 5.89
N LEU A 151 16.73 -0.22 5.24
CA LEU A 151 16.96 -1.59 5.70
C LEU A 151 18.37 -2.04 5.38
N ARG A 152 19.00 -2.75 6.33
CA ARG A 152 20.19 -3.53 6.06
C ARG A 152 19.75 -4.85 5.45
N ILE A 153 20.00 -5.02 4.18
CA ILE A 153 19.89 -6.31 3.52
C ILE A 153 21.28 -6.95 3.68
N ASP A 154 21.44 -7.83 4.68
CA ASP A 154 22.62 -8.69 4.72
C ASP A 154 22.62 -9.48 3.41
N GLU A 155 23.68 -9.35 2.60
CA GLU A 155 23.83 -10.20 1.43
C GLU A 155 23.72 -11.66 1.89
N PRO A 156 22.88 -12.49 1.27
CA PRO A 156 22.82 -13.90 1.61
C PRO A 156 24.25 -14.45 1.53
N ALA A 157 24.74 -15.00 2.62
CA ALA A 157 26.04 -15.67 2.65
C ALA A 157 26.12 -16.56 1.42
N GLY A 158 27.02 -16.22 0.48
CA GLY A 158 27.03 -16.71 -0.88
C GLY A 158 26.70 -18.19 -0.94
N ILE A 159 25.66 -18.52 -1.70
CA ILE A 159 25.39 -19.90 -2.08
C ILE A 159 26.62 -20.29 -2.92
N ALA A 160 27.52 -21.08 -2.33
CA ALA A 160 28.68 -21.61 -3.03
C ALA A 160 28.13 -22.30 -4.29
N GLU A 161 28.50 -21.79 -5.47
CA GLU A 161 28.17 -22.48 -6.72
C GLU A 161 28.60 -23.95 -6.59
N PRO A 162 27.72 -24.92 -6.91
CA PRO A 162 28.11 -26.30 -6.91
C PRO A 162 29.24 -26.45 -7.92
N ALA A 163 30.39 -26.96 -7.46
CA ALA A 163 31.55 -27.21 -8.28
C ALA A 163 31.12 -27.93 -9.57
N ARG A 164 31.36 -27.29 -10.72
CA ARG A 164 31.14 -27.93 -12.02
C ARG A 164 31.97 -29.21 -12.03
N ALA A 165 31.30 -30.34 -12.05
CA ALA A 165 31.94 -31.62 -12.28
C ALA A 165 32.56 -31.58 -13.68
N ASP A 166 33.88 -31.64 -13.74
CA ASP A 166 34.65 -31.78 -14.97
C ASP A 166 34.16 -33.02 -15.73
N ALA A 167 33.44 -32.78 -16.82
CA ALA A 167 33.14 -33.81 -17.81
C ALA A 167 34.31 -33.88 -18.81
N ALA A 168 35.47 -34.33 -18.30
CA ALA A 168 36.56 -34.71 -19.14
C ALA A 168 36.92 -36.15 -18.78
N ALA A 169 36.36 -37.08 -19.52
CA ALA A 169 36.97 -38.42 -19.86
C ALA A 169 35.88 -39.35 -20.43
N ARG A 170 35.76 -39.43 -21.72
CA ARG A 170 35.85 -40.60 -22.63
C ARG A 170 35.14 -40.31 -23.95
#